data_0a07b9a29216abbc531bc2ba10f08c1d
#
_entry.id   0a07b9a29216abbc531bc2ba10f08c1d
#
_cell.length_a   1.000
_cell.length_b   1.000
_cell.length_c   1.000
_cell.angle_alpha   90.00
_cell.angle_beta   90.00
_cell.angle_gamma   90.00
#
_symmetry.space_group_name_H-M   'P 1'
#
loop_
_entity.id
_entity.type
_entity.pdbx_description
1 polymer ?
#
loop_
_entity_poly.entity_id
_entity_poly.type
_entity_poly.pdbx_seq_one_letter_code
_entity_poly.pdbx_strand_id
1 'polypeptide(L)'
;MKSDQYNGETMDLKDLLGEESVAYQQLMTVSLGLKRKQIVGSAATKATVEIIRVILGYGKYYNADELMRACRAIGKELSSSAPWEVTISNVVRRVLFLIREEFANKLWDHEYGSEEVGGEDVGKKARRDSFGDLKERHPVPRPLSMPPALNLRRTESDGSFSSSSPRSRNDESIMDNSRQRSLGSVLGAFPSDTLQEENFKLPMPTLRQSIMGGINELNDEIDNVLGPICEQSMEQIHADQCILVYGWSQVVESFLKSAARKRKFQVIISEGGPDLPGHKLAQALSDAPNATCTLVPDCAIYALMGRVNTVLVAPHALMADGGAICLAGHLTVATVAKEHHVPVVGLASTFIITPQFAHSSNESLGLLLSPSLIIQYNANICQENVEVVNPAYDFLPPALMDLYVTNNGSHQPSYVYRLLSEFYSPKDHSM
;
A
#
# COMPACT_ATOMS: atom_id res chain seq x y z
N MET A 1 9.40 -36.54 -11.24
CA MET A 1 8.95 -35.21 -10.72
C MET A 1 9.33 -34.21 -11.79
N LYS A 2 8.40 -33.88 -12.67
CA LYS A 2 8.57 -32.89 -13.72
C LYS A 2 8.00 -31.58 -13.17
N SER A 3 8.87 -30.60 -12.98
CA SER A 3 8.48 -29.21 -12.72
C SER A 3 7.77 -28.68 -13.97
N ASP A 4 6.49 -28.46 -13.90
CA ASP A 4 5.73 -27.78 -14.93
C ASP A 4 6.24 -26.33 -14.99
N GLN A 5 7.09 -26.10 -15.98
CA GLN A 5 7.47 -24.77 -16.44
C GLN A 5 6.20 -24.14 -17.03
N TYR A 6 5.61 -23.19 -16.31
CA TYR A 6 4.69 -22.23 -16.89
C TYR A 6 5.44 -21.41 -17.93
N ASN A 7 5.34 -21.84 -19.20
CA ASN A 7 5.68 -21.00 -20.35
C ASN A 7 4.63 -19.88 -20.43
N GLY A 8 4.84 -18.79 -19.69
CA GLY A 8 4.14 -17.55 -19.90
C GLY A 8 4.59 -16.95 -21.22
N GLU A 9 3.86 -17.22 -22.31
CA GLU A 9 3.98 -16.46 -23.54
C GLU A 9 3.73 -14.98 -23.18
N THR A 10 4.81 -14.22 -23.16
CA THR A 10 4.77 -12.76 -23.03
C THR A 10 4.14 -12.25 -24.31
N MET A 11 2.85 -11.90 -24.24
CA MET A 11 2.11 -11.29 -25.32
C MET A 11 2.80 -9.97 -25.67
N ASP A 12 3.25 -9.84 -26.92
CA ASP A 12 3.97 -8.63 -27.33
C ASP A 12 2.95 -7.49 -27.39
N LEU A 13 3.19 -6.41 -26.63
CA LEU A 13 2.30 -5.25 -26.57
C LEU A 13 2.08 -4.62 -27.95
N LYS A 14 3.05 -4.79 -28.86
CA LYS A 14 2.97 -4.35 -30.26
C LYS A 14 1.90 -5.09 -31.04
N ASP A 15 1.83 -6.40 -30.84
CA ASP A 15 0.84 -7.26 -31.50
C ASP A 15 -0.56 -7.02 -30.95
N LEU A 16 -0.66 -6.73 -29.65
CA LEU A 16 -1.93 -6.53 -28.95
C LEU A 16 -2.56 -5.17 -29.28
N LEU A 17 -1.77 -4.11 -29.38
CA LEU A 17 -2.25 -2.74 -29.56
C LEU A 17 -2.11 -2.22 -31.00
N GLY A 18 -1.22 -2.83 -31.79
CA GLY A 18 -0.78 -2.29 -33.07
C GLY A 18 0.20 -1.12 -32.90
N GLU A 19 1.34 -1.15 -33.58
CA GLU A 19 2.40 -0.12 -33.46
C GLU A 19 1.93 1.30 -33.75
N GLU A 20 0.96 1.47 -34.66
CA GLU A 20 0.42 2.77 -35.08
C GLU A 20 -0.78 3.25 -34.22
N SER A 21 -1.19 2.48 -33.20
CA SER A 21 -2.35 2.86 -32.40
C SER A 21 -2.02 4.03 -31.47
N VAL A 22 -2.99 4.93 -31.29
CA VAL A 22 -2.89 6.07 -30.36
C VAL A 22 -2.60 5.58 -28.93
N ALA A 23 -3.16 4.45 -28.55
CA ALA A 23 -2.96 3.85 -27.23
C ALA A 23 -1.50 3.41 -27.00
N TYR A 24 -0.85 2.82 -28.01
CA TYR A 24 0.56 2.46 -27.93
C TYR A 24 1.47 3.69 -27.84
N GLN A 25 1.19 4.73 -28.62
CA GLN A 25 1.96 5.99 -28.57
C GLN A 25 1.84 6.67 -27.21
N GLN A 26 0.65 6.67 -26.60
CA GLN A 26 0.45 7.20 -25.25
C GLN A 26 1.23 6.39 -24.22
N LEU A 27 1.20 5.05 -24.29
CA LEU A 27 1.98 4.18 -23.41
C LEU A 27 3.48 4.51 -23.49
N MET A 28 4.01 4.63 -24.70
CA MET A 28 5.43 4.97 -24.91
C MET A 28 5.78 6.37 -24.40
N THR A 29 4.87 7.34 -24.55
CA THR A 29 5.07 8.70 -24.02
C THR A 29 5.17 8.70 -22.49
N VAL A 30 4.27 7.99 -21.81
CA VAL A 30 4.32 7.89 -20.34
C VAL A 30 5.53 7.08 -19.88
N SER A 31 5.87 5.98 -20.57
CA SER A 31 7.09 5.20 -20.30
C SER A 31 8.35 6.08 -20.36
N LEU A 32 8.46 6.94 -21.37
CA LEU A 32 9.56 7.91 -21.49
C LEU A 32 9.53 8.98 -20.38
N GLY A 33 8.34 9.48 -20.02
CA GLY A 33 8.16 10.44 -18.94
C GLY A 33 8.60 9.87 -17.59
N LEU A 34 8.28 8.59 -17.33
CA LEU A 34 8.72 7.84 -16.15
C LEU A 34 10.25 7.67 -16.16
N LYS A 35 10.85 7.19 -17.26
CA LYS A 35 12.32 7.04 -17.40
C LYS A 35 13.06 8.34 -17.14
N ARG A 36 12.49 9.48 -17.55
CA ARG A 36 13.08 10.82 -17.34
C ARG A 36 12.78 11.42 -15.96
N LYS A 37 12.09 10.69 -15.09
CA LYS A 37 11.64 11.17 -13.76
C LYS A 37 10.79 12.46 -13.83
N GLN A 38 10.10 12.69 -14.95
CA GLN A 38 9.17 13.82 -15.12
C GLN A 38 7.82 13.52 -14.48
N ILE A 39 7.46 12.22 -14.38
CA ILE A 39 6.24 11.72 -13.81
C ILE A 39 6.63 10.85 -12.61
N VAL A 40 6.29 11.27 -11.38
CA VAL A 40 6.64 10.57 -10.13
C VAL A 40 5.48 10.61 -9.14
N GLY A 41 5.43 9.63 -8.20
CA GLY A 41 4.47 9.59 -7.11
C GLY A 41 3.01 9.54 -7.59
N SER A 42 2.16 10.42 -7.07
CA SER A 42 0.72 10.44 -7.42
C SER A 42 0.45 10.68 -8.90
N ALA A 43 1.32 11.43 -9.59
CA ALA A 43 1.20 11.63 -11.04
C ALA A 43 1.49 10.33 -11.81
N ALA A 44 2.43 9.49 -11.36
CA ALA A 44 2.70 8.18 -11.94
C ALA A 44 1.52 7.24 -11.74
N THR A 45 0.91 7.25 -10.56
CA THR A 45 -0.30 6.49 -10.23
C THR A 45 -1.44 6.84 -11.18
N LYS A 46 -1.77 8.12 -11.34
CA LYS A 46 -2.82 8.62 -12.24
C LYS A 46 -2.54 8.27 -13.71
N ALA A 47 -1.31 8.51 -14.17
CA ALA A 47 -0.92 8.19 -15.54
C ALA A 47 -1.05 6.69 -15.84
N THR A 48 -0.75 5.83 -14.87
CA THR A 48 -0.88 4.37 -15.01
C THR A 48 -2.35 3.96 -15.15
N VAL A 49 -3.25 4.48 -14.30
CA VAL A 49 -4.69 4.19 -14.38
C VAL A 49 -5.26 4.68 -15.71
N GLU A 50 -4.90 5.89 -16.13
CA GLU A 50 -5.38 6.48 -17.37
C GLU A 50 -4.95 5.67 -18.62
N ILE A 51 -3.69 5.21 -18.66
CA ILE A 51 -3.22 4.33 -19.72
C ILE A 51 -3.99 3.02 -19.75
N ILE A 52 -4.17 2.38 -18.59
CA ILE A 52 -4.94 1.14 -18.50
C ILE A 52 -6.37 1.40 -19.01
N ARG A 53 -7.00 2.49 -18.59
CA ARG A 53 -8.34 2.89 -19.04
C ARG A 53 -8.41 3.04 -20.55
N VAL A 54 -7.45 3.74 -21.15
CA VAL A 54 -7.38 3.95 -22.60
C VAL A 54 -7.21 2.63 -23.33
N ILE A 55 -6.27 1.79 -22.91
CA ILE A 55 -5.96 0.52 -23.57
C ILE A 55 -7.14 -0.45 -23.48
N LEU A 56 -7.75 -0.59 -22.30
CA LEU A 56 -8.96 -1.40 -22.14
C LEU A 56 -10.15 -0.82 -22.91
N GLY A 57 -10.18 0.50 -23.10
CA GLY A 57 -11.18 1.18 -23.90
C GLY A 57 -11.08 0.91 -25.40
N TYR A 58 -9.87 0.82 -25.97
CA TYR A 58 -9.65 0.60 -27.40
C TYR A 58 -9.56 -0.86 -27.80
N GLY A 59 -9.10 -1.75 -26.91
CA GLY A 59 -8.86 -3.16 -27.21
C GLY A 59 -10.16 -3.95 -27.44
N LYS A 60 -10.08 -4.98 -28.29
CA LYS A 60 -11.16 -5.96 -28.49
C LYS A 60 -10.83 -7.19 -27.66
N TYR A 61 -11.27 -7.18 -26.41
CA TYR A 61 -11.09 -8.30 -25.50
C TYR A 61 -12.41 -9.05 -25.39
N TYR A 62 -12.34 -10.38 -25.48
CA TYR A 62 -13.53 -11.25 -25.39
C TYR A 62 -13.64 -11.90 -24.02
N ASN A 63 -12.52 -12.12 -23.32
CA ASN A 63 -12.44 -12.89 -22.09
C ASN A 63 -11.72 -12.09 -21.00
N ALA A 64 -12.01 -12.38 -19.73
CA ALA A 64 -11.32 -11.78 -18.59
C ALA A 64 -9.82 -12.12 -18.57
N ASP A 65 -9.43 -13.31 -19.03
CA ASP A 65 -8.04 -13.74 -19.10
C ASP A 65 -7.21 -12.89 -20.08
N GLU A 66 -7.78 -12.52 -21.24
CA GLU A 66 -7.14 -11.61 -22.19
C GLU A 66 -6.93 -10.21 -21.58
N LEU A 67 -7.93 -9.70 -20.87
CA LEU A 67 -7.85 -8.42 -20.15
C LEU A 67 -6.74 -8.45 -19.09
N MET A 68 -6.68 -9.51 -18.28
CA MET A 68 -5.66 -9.66 -17.25
C MET A 68 -4.25 -9.76 -17.86
N ARG A 69 -4.08 -10.51 -18.96
CA ARG A 69 -2.79 -10.59 -19.68
C ARG A 69 -2.36 -9.24 -20.23
N ALA A 70 -3.28 -8.48 -20.82
CA ALA A 70 -3.01 -7.13 -21.29
C ALA A 70 -2.57 -6.20 -20.14
N CYS A 71 -3.28 -6.20 -19.02
CA CYS A 71 -2.92 -5.40 -17.85
C CYS A 71 -1.54 -5.78 -17.29
N ARG A 72 -1.21 -7.07 -17.22
CA ARG A 72 0.13 -7.53 -16.79
C ARG A 72 1.23 -7.10 -17.74
N ALA A 73 1.00 -7.17 -19.06
CA ALA A 73 1.97 -6.73 -20.06
C ALA A 73 2.25 -5.22 -19.97
N ILE A 74 1.20 -4.40 -19.80
CA ILE A 74 1.31 -2.95 -19.58
C ILE A 74 2.07 -2.68 -18.27
N GLY A 75 1.69 -3.35 -17.19
CA GLY A 75 2.34 -3.21 -15.89
C GLY A 75 3.82 -3.54 -15.94
N LYS A 76 4.21 -4.61 -16.65
CA LYS A 76 5.61 -5.00 -16.86
C LYS A 76 6.40 -3.93 -17.62
N GLU A 77 5.85 -3.36 -18.69
CA GLU A 77 6.50 -2.30 -19.47
C GLU A 77 6.70 -1.02 -18.63
N LEU A 78 5.66 -0.57 -17.94
CA LEU A 78 5.73 0.63 -17.10
C LEU A 78 6.65 0.43 -15.89
N SER A 79 6.59 -0.71 -15.21
CA SER A 79 7.47 -1.03 -14.08
C SER A 79 8.93 -1.18 -14.49
N SER A 80 9.21 -1.73 -15.70
CA SER A 80 10.57 -1.78 -16.22
C SER A 80 11.13 -0.39 -16.53
N SER A 81 10.26 0.56 -16.84
CA SER A 81 10.62 1.95 -17.12
C SER A 81 10.94 2.75 -15.85
N ALA A 82 10.31 2.42 -14.72
CA ALA A 82 10.53 3.06 -13.43
C ALA A 82 10.46 2.02 -12.29
N PRO A 83 11.50 1.19 -12.10
CA PRO A 83 11.49 0.13 -11.09
C PRO A 83 11.41 0.66 -9.64
N TRP A 84 11.78 1.92 -9.42
CA TRP A 84 11.68 2.58 -8.12
C TRP A 84 10.27 3.06 -7.76
N GLU A 85 9.36 3.17 -8.74
CA GLU A 85 8.00 3.65 -8.54
C GLU A 85 7.06 2.46 -8.29
N VAL A 86 6.97 2.06 -7.03
CA VAL A 86 6.21 0.86 -6.60
C VAL A 86 4.71 1.02 -6.84
N THR A 87 4.20 2.26 -6.86
CA THR A 87 2.77 2.55 -7.06
C THR A 87 2.25 2.06 -8.41
N ILE A 88 3.08 2.00 -9.45
CA ILE A 88 2.72 1.48 -10.78
C ILE A 88 2.28 0.02 -10.67
N SER A 89 3.13 -0.83 -10.08
CA SER A 89 2.82 -2.25 -9.91
C SER A 89 1.61 -2.46 -9.01
N ASN A 90 1.44 -1.63 -7.98
CA ASN A 90 0.32 -1.72 -7.04
C ASN A 90 -1.01 -1.39 -7.72
N VAL A 91 -1.05 -0.35 -8.55
CA VAL A 91 -2.24 0.01 -9.34
C VAL A 91 -2.62 -1.13 -10.29
N VAL A 92 -1.65 -1.70 -10.99
CA VAL A 92 -1.91 -2.83 -11.89
C VAL A 92 -2.49 -4.02 -11.13
N ARG A 93 -1.93 -4.39 -9.96
CA ARG A 93 -2.47 -5.44 -9.10
C ARG A 93 -3.90 -5.15 -8.67
N ARG A 94 -4.20 -3.89 -8.33
CA ARG A 94 -5.54 -3.47 -7.93
C ARG A 94 -6.54 -3.55 -9.08
N VAL A 95 -6.14 -3.20 -10.30
CA VAL A 95 -6.96 -3.40 -11.51
C VAL A 95 -7.18 -4.89 -11.79
N LEU A 96 -6.16 -5.74 -11.64
CA LEU A 96 -6.31 -7.19 -11.78
C LEU A 96 -7.29 -7.77 -10.77
N PHE A 97 -7.22 -7.31 -9.51
CA PHE A 97 -8.16 -7.69 -8.46
C PHE A 97 -9.58 -7.28 -8.83
N LEU A 98 -9.78 -6.05 -9.29
CA LEU A 98 -11.08 -5.54 -9.75
C LEU A 98 -11.63 -6.37 -10.93
N ILE A 99 -10.79 -6.75 -11.90
CA ILE A 99 -11.23 -7.62 -13.02
C ILE A 99 -11.71 -8.97 -12.50
N ARG A 100 -11.04 -9.57 -11.52
CA ARG A 100 -11.42 -10.86 -10.91
C ARG A 100 -12.74 -10.74 -10.14
N GLU A 101 -12.90 -9.67 -9.38
CA GLU A 101 -14.10 -9.41 -8.58
C GLU A 101 -15.32 -9.17 -9.48
N GLU A 102 -15.19 -8.31 -10.48
CA GLU A 102 -16.27 -8.05 -11.44
C GLU A 102 -16.66 -9.31 -12.24
N PHE A 103 -15.68 -10.12 -12.62
CA PHE A 103 -15.93 -11.39 -13.28
C PHE A 103 -16.67 -12.37 -12.36
N ALA A 104 -16.26 -12.50 -11.09
CA ALA A 104 -16.90 -13.36 -10.11
C ALA A 104 -18.37 -12.95 -9.87
N ASN A 105 -18.62 -11.65 -9.73
CA ASN A 105 -19.97 -11.09 -9.56
C ASN A 105 -20.87 -11.40 -10.76
N LYS A 106 -20.34 -11.24 -11.98
CA LYS A 106 -21.09 -11.54 -13.22
C LYS A 106 -21.35 -13.02 -13.42
N LEU A 107 -20.40 -13.88 -13.04
CA LEU A 107 -20.58 -15.33 -13.10
C LEU A 107 -21.68 -15.76 -12.14
N TRP A 108 -21.68 -15.21 -10.92
CA TRP A 108 -22.72 -15.45 -9.93
C TRP A 108 -24.11 -15.01 -10.42
N ASP A 109 -24.21 -13.82 -10.99
CA ASP A 109 -25.48 -13.32 -11.55
C ASP A 109 -25.98 -14.17 -12.72
N HIS A 110 -25.09 -14.78 -13.50
CA HIS A 110 -25.44 -15.67 -14.60
C HIS A 110 -25.91 -17.07 -14.12
N GLU A 111 -25.25 -17.63 -13.09
CA GLU A 111 -25.58 -18.97 -12.58
C GLU A 111 -26.82 -18.96 -11.66
N TYR A 112 -26.97 -17.92 -10.84
CA TYR A 112 -28.04 -17.85 -9.81
C TYR A 112 -29.10 -16.80 -10.08
N GLY A 113 -28.89 -15.85 -10.99
CA GLY A 113 -29.86 -14.81 -11.36
C GLY A 113 -31.02 -15.29 -12.23
N SER A 114 -30.93 -16.51 -12.76
CA SER A 114 -32.00 -17.11 -13.61
C SER A 114 -33.06 -17.86 -12.83
N GLU A 115 -32.92 -18.06 -11.52
CA GLU A 115 -33.93 -18.81 -10.70
C GLU A 115 -35.02 -17.92 -10.07
N GLU A 116 -34.98 -16.60 -10.21
CA GLU A 116 -36.01 -15.69 -9.65
C GLU A 116 -37.05 -15.22 -10.69
N VAL A 117 -37.78 -16.14 -11.30
CA VAL A 117 -39.09 -15.85 -11.88
C VAL A 117 -40.15 -16.61 -11.09
N GLY A 118 -40.56 -16.09 -9.94
CA GLY A 118 -41.66 -16.62 -9.18
C GLY A 118 -41.63 -16.51 -7.66
N GLY A 119 -41.24 -15.35 -7.09
CA GLY A 119 -41.32 -15.19 -5.63
C GLY A 119 -41.03 -13.78 -5.17
N GLU A 120 -41.99 -13.20 -4.48
CA GLU A 120 -42.10 -11.83 -4.02
C GLU A 120 -40.84 -11.23 -3.32
N ASP A 121 -40.45 -10.09 -3.82
CA ASP A 121 -40.01 -8.80 -3.18
C ASP A 121 -39.20 -8.76 -1.86
N VAL A 122 -38.53 -9.83 -1.44
CA VAL A 122 -37.65 -9.79 -0.24
C VAL A 122 -36.14 -9.65 -0.60
N GLY A 123 -35.75 -9.97 -1.84
CA GLY A 123 -34.34 -10.00 -2.28
C GLY A 123 -33.74 -8.65 -2.69
N LYS A 124 -34.56 -7.64 -3.02
CA LYS A 124 -34.08 -6.36 -3.55
C LYS A 124 -33.46 -5.42 -2.50
N LYS A 125 -33.71 -5.66 -1.22
CA LYS A 125 -33.16 -4.84 -0.13
C LYS A 125 -31.74 -5.23 0.27
N ALA A 126 -31.35 -6.48 0.06
CA ALA A 126 -30.01 -6.97 0.40
C ALA A 126 -28.92 -6.58 -0.64
N ARG A 127 -29.32 -6.28 -1.89
CA ARG A 127 -28.37 -5.98 -2.99
C ARG A 127 -27.93 -4.52 -3.09
N ARG A 128 -28.66 -3.58 -2.49
CA ARG A 128 -28.27 -2.16 -2.45
C ARG A 128 -27.34 -1.80 -1.29
N ASP A 129 -27.25 -2.67 -0.29
CA ASP A 129 -26.49 -2.40 0.94
C ASP A 129 -25.00 -2.85 0.86
N SER A 130 -24.58 -3.54 -0.21
CA SER A 130 -23.21 -4.08 -0.26
C SER A 130 -22.16 -3.12 -0.85
N PHE A 131 -22.57 -2.05 -1.54
CA PHE A 131 -21.61 -1.12 -2.16
C PHE A 131 -21.81 0.37 -1.80
N GLY A 132 -22.92 0.71 -1.12
CA GLY A 132 -23.27 2.11 -0.80
C GLY A 132 -23.02 2.55 0.63
N ASP A 133 -22.79 1.64 1.59
CA ASP A 133 -22.83 1.94 3.02
C ASP A 133 -21.67 1.32 3.83
N LEU A 134 -20.47 1.26 3.28
CA LEU A 134 -19.25 0.99 4.08
C LEU A 134 -18.87 2.17 5.00
N LYS A 135 -19.60 3.28 4.93
CA LYS A 135 -19.37 4.44 5.81
C LYS A 135 -20.07 4.39 7.16
N GLU A 136 -21.04 3.49 7.42
CA GLU A 136 -21.85 3.57 8.64
C GLU A 136 -22.08 2.27 9.44
N ARG A 137 -21.45 1.14 9.13
CA ARG A 137 -21.66 -0.10 9.92
C ARG A 137 -20.40 -0.83 10.31
N HIS A 138 -19.53 -0.16 11.06
CA HIS A 138 -18.77 -0.87 12.09
C HIS A 138 -19.41 -0.54 13.44
N PRO A 139 -20.17 -1.47 14.06
CA PRO A 139 -20.38 -1.39 15.48
C PRO A 139 -19.01 -1.62 16.11
N VAL A 140 -18.45 -0.56 16.69
CA VAL A 140 -17.31 -0.63 17.60
C VAL A 140 -17.61 -1.81 18.56
N PRO A 141 -16.77 -2.86 18.64
CA PRO A 141 -16.95 -3.88 19.64
C PRO A 141 -16.86 -3.16 20.99
N ARG A 142 -17.94 -3.15 21.75
CA ARG A 142 -17.90 -2.69 23.14
C ARG A 142 -16.82 -3.50 23.83
N PRO A 143 -15.91 -2.88 24.60
CA PRO A 143 -14.92 -3.61 25.38
C PRO A 143 -15.69 -4.58 26.27
N LEU A 144 -15.42 -5.86 26.11
CA LEU A 144 -15.88 -6.90 27.01
C LEU A 144 -15.40 -6.51 28.41
N SER A 145 -16.33 -6.19 29.31
CA SER A 145 -16.07 -5.97 30.72
C SER A 145 -15.29 -7.17 31.24
N MET A 146 -14.08 -6.91 31.72
CA MET A 146 -13.28 -7.92 32.40
C MET A 146 -14.10 -8.55 33.56
N PRO A 147 -14.14 -9.88 33.69
CA PRO A 147 -14.67 -10.50 34.88
C PRO A 147 -13.78 -10.18 36.06
N PRO A 148 -14.34 -10.07 37.28
CA PRO A 148 -13.58 -9.69 38.46
C PRO A 148 -12.51 -10.74 38.78
N ALA A 149 -11.34 -10.26 39.22
CA ALA A 149 -10.18 -11.05 39.58
C ALA A 149 -10.54 -12.14 40.60
N LEU A 150 -10.37 -13.39 40.20
CA LEU A 150 -10.40 -14.54 41.11
C LEU A 150 -9.09 -14.58 41.91
N ASN A 151 -9.22 -14.37 43.23
CA ASN A 151 -8.18 -14.57 44.20
C ASN A 151 -7.64 -16.01 44.15
N LEU A 152 -6.43 -16.20 43.65
CA LEU A 152 -5.71 -17.45 43.77
C LEU A 152 -4.98 -17.49 45.11
N ARG A 153 -5.55 -18.24 46.06
CA ARG A 153 -4.86 -18.71 47.27
C ARG A 153 -3.71 -19.64 46.83
N ARG A 154 -2.51 -19.32 47.31
CA ARG A 154 -1.35 -20.22 47.37
C ARG A 154 -1.70 -21.47 48.14
N THR A 155 -1.49 -22.64 47.56
CA THR A 155 -1.23 -23.87 48.31
C THR A 155 0.01 -24.51 47.68
N GLU A 156 1.06 -24.58 48.48
CA GLU A 156 2.23 -25.41 48.27
C GLU A 156 1.84 -26.87 48.54
N SER A 157 2.27 -27.81 47.69
CA SER A 157 2.68 -29.15 48.12
C SER A 157 3.28 -29.95 46.97
N ASP A 158 4.39 -30.51 47.29
CA ASP A 158 5.29 -31.49 46.72
C ASP A 158 4.69 -32.64 45.93
N GLY A 159 5.52 -33.21 45.01
CA GLY A 159 5.40 -34.63 44.69
C GLY A 159 5.77 -35.06 43.23
N SER A 160 7.06 -35.36 43.04
CA SER A 160 7.66 -36.49 42.31
C SER A 160 7.12 -37.00 40.95
N PHE A 161 8.01 -36.96 39.97
CA PHE A 161 8.46 -37.97 39.03
C PHE A 161 7.53 -39.16 38.67
N SER A 162 7.26 -39.33 37.36
CA SER A 162 7.59 -40.57 36.68
C SER A 162 7.41 -40.45 35.12
N SER A 163 8.46 -40.91 34.44
CA SER A 163 8.58 -41.13 33.03
C SER A 163 7.75 -42.34 32.56
N SER A 164 7.04 -42.21 31.46
CA SER A 164 6.81 -43.38 30.58
C SER A 164 6.31 -42.92 29.20
N SER A 165 7.10 -43.16 28.16
CA SER A 165 6.66 -43.21 26.78
C SER A 165 5.89 -44.52 26.51
N PRO A 166 4.94 -44.54 25.58
CA PRO A 166 4.92 -45.62 24.61
C PRO A 166 4.62 -45.20 23.16
N ARG A 167 5.47 -45.76 22.30
CA ARG A 167 5.29 -46.43 20.98
C ARG A 167 4.10 -46.02 20.09
N SER A 168 4.54 -45.68 18.89
CA SER A 168 3.90 -45.71 17.56
C SER A 168 2.73 -46.71 17.40
N ARG A 169 1.64 -46.16 16.81
CA ARG A 169 0.78 -46.91 15.88
C ARG A 169 0.34 -45.99 14.78
N ASN A 170 0.64 -46.39 13.54
CA ASN A 170 0.12 -45.86 12.29
C ASN A 170 -1.39 -46.12 12.27
N ASP A 171 -2.19 -45.09 12.13
CA ASP A 171 -3.54 -45.18 11.58
C ASP A 171 -3.70 -44.04 10.59
N GLU A 172 -3.58 -44.38 9.31
CA GLU A 172 -4.10 -43.57 8.20
C GLU A 172 -5.62 -43.56 8.31
N SER A 173 -6.15 -42.43 8.76
CA SER A 173 -7.58 -42.15 8.64
C SER A 173 -7.80 -41.01 7.67
N ILE A 174 -8.47 -41.34 6.60
CA ILE A 174 -9.09 -40.52 5.58
C ILE A 174 -9.72 -39.29 6.25
N MET A 175 -9.06 -38.11 6.17
CA MET A 175 -9.63 -36.85 6.62
C MET A 175 -10.66 -36.37 5.61
N ASP A 176 -11.87 -36.31 6.10
CA ASP A 176 -13.09 -35.86 5.47
C ASP A 176 -12.95 -34.44 4.93
N ASN A 177 -13.04 -34.29 3.61
CA ASN A 177 -12.94 -33.05 2.86
C ASN A 177 -14.08 -32.05 3.18
N SER A 178 -15.05 -32.46 4.01
CA SER A 178 -16.20 -31.61 4.40
C SER A 178 -15.87 -30.62 5.51
N ARG A 179 -14.82 -30.86 6.32
CA ARG A 179 -14.41 -29.94 7.39
C ARG A 179 -13.54 -28.76 6.93
N GLN A 180 -12.89 -28.86 5.78
CA GLN A 180 -12.11 -27.76 5.22
C GLN A 180 -12.99 -26.65 4.60
N ARG A 181 -14.21 -26.98 4.20
CA ARG A 181 -15.15 -25.99 3.64
C ARG A 181 -15.77 -25.06 4.69
N SER A 182 -15.82 -25.43 5.95
CA SER A 182 -16.44 -24.61 7.00
C SER A 182 -15.50 -23.58 7.66
N LEU A 183 -14.20 -23.76 7.54
CA LEU A 183 -13.20 -22.80 8.08
C LEU A 183 -12.89 -21.66 7.11
N GLY A 184 -13.08 -21.86 5.80
CA GLY A 184 -12.90 -20.81 4.77
C GLY A 184 -13.98 -19.72 4.85
N SER A 185 -15.21 -20.06 5.29
CA SER A 185 -16.32 -19.10 5.39
C SER A 185 -16.20 -18.16 6.60
N VAL A 186 -15.37 -18.48 7.58
CA VAL A 186 -15.15 -17.65 8.78
C VAL A 186 -14.01 -16.65 8.59
N LEU A 187 -13.11 -16.89 7.61
CA LEU A 187 -11.94 -16.05 7.33
C LEU A 187 -12.10 -15.18 6.06
N GLY A 188 -13.32 -15.03 5.53
CA GLY A 188 -13.61 -14.07 4.45
C GLY A 188 -12.77 -14.33 3.18
N ALA A 189 -12.66 -15.58 2.73
CA ALA A 189 -12.12 -15.86 1.40
C ALA A 189 -13.06 -15.22 0.36
N PHE A 190 -12.54 -14.28 -0.41
CA PHE A 190 -13.31 -13.63 -1.48
C PHE A 190 -13.76 -14.69 -2.50
N PRO A 191 -14.96 -14.59 -3.05
CA PRO A 191 -15.46 -15.54 -4.07
C PRO A 191 -14.51 -15.70 -5.26
N SER A 192 -13.72 -14.68 -5.57
CA SER A 192 -12.73 -14.68 -6.64
C SER A 192 -11.54 -15.65 -6.43
N ASP A 193 -11.19 -15.98 -5.18
CA ASP A 193 -10.03 -16.84 -4.89
C ASP A 193 -10.34 -18.33 -5.10
N THR A 194 -11.63 -18.70 -5.10
CA THR A 194 -12.10 -20.08 -5.32
C THR A 194 -12.33 -20.40 -6.79
N LEU A 195 -12.36 -19.40 -7.69
CA LEU A 195 -12.57 -19.61 -9.11
C LEU A 195 -11.36 -20.29 -9.76
N GLN A 196 -11.63 -21.34 -10.55
CA GLN A 196 -10.62 -21.98 -11.38
C GLN A 196 -10.22 -21.06 -12.53
N GLU A 197 -8.96 -21.08 -12.93
CA GLU A 197 -8.44 -20.22 -14.02
C GLU A 197 -9.14 -20.45 -15.37
N GLU A 198 -9.68 -21.63 -15.59
CA GLU A 198 -10.43 -21.96 -16.80
C GLU A 198 -11.72 -21.15 -16.95
N ASN A 199 -12.35 -20.72 -15.85
CA ASN A 199 -13.59 -19.94 -15.91
C ASN A 199 -13.35 -18.55 -16.50
N PHE A 200 -12.15 -17.96 -16.35
CA PHE A 200 -11.83 -16.64 -16.91
C PHE A 200 -11.79 -16.60 -18.45
N LYS A 201 -11.81 -17.75 -19.11
CA LYS A 201 -11.89 -17.87 -20.57
C LYS A 201 -13.31 -17.75 -21.12
N LEU A 202 -14.32 -17.70 -20.24
CA LEU A 202 -15.72 -17.54 -20.69
C LEU A 202 -15.96 -16.14 -21.27
N PRO A 203 -16.64 -16.01 -22.40
CA PRO A 203 -16.94 -14.72 -23.00
C PRO A 203 -18.04 -13.98 -22.20
N MET A 204 -17.74 -12.76 -21.77
CA MET A 204 -18.68 -11.91 -21.03
C MET A 204 -18.76 -10.50 -21.66
N PRO A 205 -19.68 -10.22 -22.56
CA PRO A 205 -19.73 -8.95 -23.30
C PRO A 205 -19.98 -7.72 -22.41
N THR A 206 -20.65 -7.89 -21.27
CA THR A 206 -20.93 -6.79 -20.32
C THR A 206 -19.81 -6.52 -19.32
N LEU A 207 -18.82 -7.40 -19.24
CA LEU A 207 -17.71 -7.31 -18.28
C LEU A 207 -16.88 -6.03 -18.46
N ARG A 208 -16.60 -5.67 -19.72
CA ARG A 208 -15.83 -4.46 -20.05
C ARG A 208 -16.48 -3.19 -19.48
N GLN A 209 -17.79 -3.05 -19.56
CA GLN A 209 -18.50 -1.87 -19.06
C GLN A 209 -18.40 -1.78 -17.54
N SER A 210 -18.56 -2.91 -16.82
CA SER A 210 -18.39 -2.93 -15.36
C SER A 210 -16.95 -2.58 -14.95
N ILE A 211 -15.94 -3.16 -15.60
CA ILE A 211 -14.52 -2.86 -15.31
C ILE A 211 -14.22 -1.38 -15.58
N MET A 212 -14.73 -0.78 -16.64
CA MET A 212 -14.56 0.65 -16.91
C MET A 212 -15.19 1.52 -15.81
N GLY A 213 -16.34 1.11 -15.25
CA GLY A 213 -16.94 1.75 -14.08
C GLY A 213 -16.01 1.71 -12.89
N GLY A 214 -15.50 0.53 -12.52
CA GLY A 214 -14.58 0.36 -11.40
C GLY A 214 -13.24 1.08 -11.59
N ILE A 215 -12.72 1.19 -12.82
CA ILE A 215 -11.51 1.99 -13.09
C ILE A 215 -11.77 3.48 -12.88
N ASN A 216 -12.96 3.99 -13.23
CA ASN A 216 -13.30 5.39 -12.96
C ASN A 216 -13.42 5.64 -11.44
N GLU A 217 -14.04 4.73 -10.68
CA GLU A 217 -14.08 4.81 -9.22
C GLU A 217 -12.68 4.79 -8.59
N LEU A 218 -11.79 3.93 -9.11
CA LEU A 218 -10.39 3.89 -8.71
C LEU A 218 -9.67 5.22 -8.97
N ASN A 219 -9.94 5.85 -10.11
CA ASN A 219 -9.37 7.15 -10.44
C ASN A 219 -9.87 8.25 -9.50
N ASP A 220 -11.17 8.25 -9.19
CA ASP A 220 -11.77 9.19 -8.23
C ASP A 220 -11.21 8.96 -6.81
N GLU A 221 -10.94 7.70 -6.41
CA GLU A 221 -10.27 7.38 -5.14
C GLU A 221 -8.84 7.96 -5.09
N ILE A 222 -8.07 7.83 -6.18
CA ILE A 222 -6.71 8.40 -6.27
C ILE A 222 -6.75 9.92 -6.17
N ASP A 223 -7.72 10.57 -6.80
CA ASP A 223 -7.86 12.02 -6.76
C ASP A 223 -8.21 12.54 -5.37
N ASN A 224 -8.97 11.78 -4.61
CA ASN A 224 -9.46 12.14 -3.28
C ASN A 224 -8.65 11.56 -2.11
N VAL A 225 -7.57 10.85 -2.35
CA VAL A 225 -6.76 10.17 -1.31
C VAL A 225 -6.35 11.09 -0.16
N LEU A 226 -5.99 12.34 -0.45
CA LEU A 226 -5.49 13.28 0.56
C LEU A 226 -6.58 13.75 1.54
N GLY A 227 -7.85 13.82 1.10
CA GLY A 227 -8.96 14.29 1.93
C GLY A 227 -9.10 13.51 3.23
N PRO A 228 -9.40 12.20 3.18
CA PRO A 228 -9.57 11.36 4.36
C PRO A 228 -8.34 11.30 5.27
N ILE A 229 -7.12 11.34 4.71
CA ILE A 229 -5.89 11.41 5.50
C ILE A 229 -5.83 12.73 6.28
N CYS A 230 -6.15 13.86 5.62
CA CYS A 230 -6.14 15.17 6.24
C CYS A 230 -7.24 15.33 7.31
N GLU A 231 -8.39 14.68 7.17
CA GLU A 231 -9.45 14.67 8.19
C GLU A 231 -8.99 14.08 9.50
N GLN A 232 -8.17 13.02 9.46
CA GLN A 232 -7.59 12.36 10.63
C GLN A 232 -6.53 13.23 11.34
N SER A 233 -6.09 14.36 10.73
CA SER A 233 -5.09 15.23 11.35
C SER A 233 -5.51 15.74 12.73
N MET A 234 -6.82 15.90 12.96
CA MET A 234 -7.36 16.34 14.24
C MET A 234 -7.31 15.28 15.34
N GLU A 235 -7.21 14.00 14.97
CA GLU A 235 -7.08 12.89 15.91
C GLU A 235 -5.63 12.69 16.32
N GLN A 236 -4.71 12.93 15.40
CA GLN A 236 -3.28 12.67 15.58
C GLN A 236 -2.50 13.86 16.16
N ILE A 237 -2.93 15.10 15.88
CA ILE A 237 -2.23 16.30 16.34
C ILE A 237 -3.04 16.97 17.43
N HIS A 238 -2.47 17.08 18.64
CA HIS A 238 -3.08 17.77 19.75
C HIS A 238 -2.53 19.21 19.91
N ALA A 239 -3.25 20.05 20.71
CA ALA A 239 -2.81 21.41 20.95
C ALA A 239 -1.47 21.46 21.69
N ASP A 240 -0.65 22.46 21.35
CA ASP A 240 0.68 22.73 21.94
C ASP A 240 1.71 21.59 21.78
N GLN A 241 1.46 20.59 20.92
CA GLN A 241 2.44 19.56 20.60
C GLN A 241 3.58 20.12 19.75
N CYS A 242 4.75 19.51 19.93
CA CYS A 242 5.94 19.69 19.10
C CYS A 242 6.09 18.47 18.18
N ILE A 243 6.02 18.69 16.89
CA ILE A 243 6.06 17.66 15.85
C ILE A 243 7.35 17.79 15.08
N LEU A 244 8.07 16.68 14.85
CA LEU A 244 9.25 16.67 13.98
C LEU A 244 8.91 16.07 12.63
N VAL A 245 9.39 16.74 11.57
CA VAL A 245 9.27 16.30 10.17
C VAL A 245 10.64 16.36 9.52
N TYR A 246 10.97 15.34 8.73
CA TYR A 246 12.19 15.29 7.94
C TYR A 246 11.91 15.55 6.47
N GLY A 247 12.50 16.61 5.91
CA GLY A 247 12.34 16.98 4.52
C GLY A 247 10.94 17.50 4.17
N TRP A 248 10.47 17.18 2.98
CA TRP A 248 9.16 17.62 2.45
C TRP A 248 8.39 16.46 1.81
N SER A 249 7.09 16.43 2.06
CA SER A 249 6.12 15.59 1.34
C SER A 249 4.80 16.35 1.21
N GLN A 250 4.13 16.19 0.07
CA GLN A 250 2.82 16.80 -0.18
C GLN A 250 1.76 16.33 0.83
N VAL A 251 1.83 15.06 1.23
CA VAL A 251 0.88 14.49 2.21
C VAL A 251 1.07 15.14 3.58
N VAL A 252 2.33 15.24 4.05
CA VAL A 252 2.68 15.88 5.33
C VAL A 252 2.30 17.36 5.31
N GLU A 253 2.58 18.08 4.23
CA GLU A 253 2.22 19.49 4.08
C GLU A 253 0.69 19.69 4.21
N SER A 254 -0.10 18.90 3.45
CA SER A 254 -1.56 19.00 3.47
C SER A 254 -2.14 18.62 4.84
N PHE A 255 -1.58 17.59 5.47
CA PHE A 255 -1.98 17.13 6.81
C PHE A 255 -1.74 18.20 7.88
N LEU A 256 -0.54 18.80 7.91
CA LEU A 256 -0.19 19.88 8.84
C LEU A 256 -1.02 21.14 8.59
N LYS A 257 -1.25 21.52 7.33
CA LYS A 257 -2.12 22.66 6.98
C LYS A 257 -3.57 22.42 7.44
N SER A 258 -4.07 21.20 7.34
CA SER A 258 -5.40 20.85 7.83
C SER A 258 -5.49 21.00 9.36
N ALA A 259 -4.51 20.51 10.11
CA ALA A 259 -4.44 20.64 11.56
C ALA A 259 -4.31 22.12 12.00
N ALA A 260 -3.47 22.90 11.31
CA ALA A 260 -3.22 24.32 11.61
C ALA A 260 -4.46 25.22 11.48
N ARG A 261 -5.50 24.78 10.77
CA ARG A 261 -6.78 25.52 10.71
C ARG A 261 -7.49 25.62 12.05
N LYS A 262 -7.30 24.61 12.94
CA LYS A 262 -8.08 24.48 14.17
C LYS A 262 -7.25 24.37 15.44
N ARG A 263 -5.96 23.98 15.35
CA ARG A 263 -5.10 23.73 16.51
C ARG A 263 -3.79 24.48 16.40
N LYS A 264 -3.29 24.96 17.54
CA LYS A 264 -1.96 25.57 17.66
C LYS A 264 -0.94 24.51 18.04
N PHE A 265 0.17 24.42 17.30
CA PHE A 265 1.25 23.48 17.53
C PHE A 265 2.59 23.98 16.98
N GLN A 266 3.68 23.33 17.35
CA GLN A 266 5.01 23.62 16.88
C GLN A 266 5.47 22.53 15.91
N VAL A 267 6.18 22.92 14.85
CA VAL A 267 6.78 22.00 13.87
C VAL A 267 8.27 22.25 13.81
N ILE A 268 9.07 21.25 14.12
CA ILE A 268 10.49 21.22 13.87
C ILE A 268 10.68 20.54 12.50
N ILE A 269 11.26 21.25 11.56
CA ILE A 269 11.48 20.78 10.20
C ILE A 269 12.97 20.57 10.03
N SER A 270 13.40 19.33 9.74
CA SER A 270 14.77 19.07 9.34
C SER A 270 14.97 19.41 7.87
N GLU A 271 16.11 20.00 7.54
CA GLU A 271 16.37 20.46 6.18
C GLU A 271 16.41 19.33 5.15
N GLY A 272 16.85 18.10 5.52
CA GLY A 272 16.88 16.93 4.64
C GLY A 272 18.01 17.02 3.61
N GLY A 273 19.27 16.94 4.03
CA GLY A 273 20.39 16.95 3.09
C GLY A 273 20.39 15.74 2.15
N PRO A 274 20.99 15.86 0.95
CA PRO A 274 21.69 17.03 0.38
C PRO A 274 20.79 18.01 -0.40
N ASP A 275 19.55 17.65 -0.75
CA ASP A 275 18.63 18.43 -1.63
C ASP A 275 17.84 19.50 -0.85
N LEU A 276 17.88 19.47 0.48
CA LEU A 276 17.27 20.43 1.40
C LEU A 276 15.75 20.64 1.19
N PRO A 277 14.93 19.58 1.00
CA PRO A 277 13.50 19.71 0.77
C PRO A 277 12.74 20.31 1.96
N GLY A 278 13.31 20.29 3.18
CA GLY A 278 12.73 20.90 4.37
C GLY A 278 12.48 22.41 4.24
N HIS A 279 13.28 23.10 3.45
CA HIS A 279 13.09 24.54 3.17
C HIS A 279 11.76 24.79 2.44
N LYS A 280 11.39 23.90 1.51
CA LYS A 280 10.10 23.97 0.80
C LYS A 280 8.91 23.82 1.76
N LEU A 281 9.02 22.88 2.71
CA LEU A 281 7.99 22.68 3.73
C LEU A 281 7.89 23.88 4.67
N ALA A 282 9.02 24.42 5.11
CA ALA A 282 9.05 25.61 5.96
C ALA A 282 8.38 26.83 5.28
N GLN A 283 8.67 27.03 3.99
CA GLN A 283 8.02 28.07 3.19
C GLN A 283 6.53 27.82 3.06
N ALA A 284 6.10 26.59 2.78
CA ALA A 284 4.69 26.24 2.59
C ALA A 284 3.85 26.40 3.88
N LEU A 285 4.48 26.25 5.05
CA LEU A 285 3.84 26.39 6.36
C LEU A 285 4.00 27.79 6.97
N SER A 286 4.80 28.68 6.39
CA SER A 286 5.01 30.06 6.90
C SER A 286 3.72 30.85 7.03
N ASP A 287 2.77 30.60 6.12
CA ASP A 287 1.48 31.28 6.08
C ASP A 287 0.39 30.59 6.93
N ALA A 288 0.72 29.45 7.58
CA ALA A 288 -0.25 28.71 8.37
C ALA A 288 -0.51 29.42 9.72
N PRO A 289 -1.77 29.78 10.06
CA PRO A 289 -2.07 30.72 11.14
C PRO A 289 -1.71 30.23 12.55
N ASN A 290 -1.69 28.89 12.77
CA ASN A 290 -1.52 28.29 14.09
C ASN A 290 -0.31 27.35 14.18
N ALA A 291 0.52 27.27 13.14
CA ALA A 291 1.73 26.48 13.14
C ALA A 291 2.96 27.37 13.36
N THR A 292 3.77 27.05 14.38
CA THR A 292 5.06 27.71 14.58
C THR A 292 6.14 26.80 14.02
N CYS A 293 6.82 27.21 12.96
CA CYS A 293 7.83 26.42 12.29
C CYS A 293 9.24 26.78 12.75
N THR A 294 10.09 25.76 12.98
CA THR A 294 11.51 25.91 13.27
C THR A 294 12.28 25.03 12.32
N LEU A 295 13.09 25.61 11.44
CA LEU A 295 13.97 24.89 10.54
C LEU A 295 15.28 24.57 11.25
N VAL A 296 15.74 23.32 11.15
CA VAL A 296 16.95 22.83 11.82
C VAL A 296 17.81 21.98 10.89
N PRO A 297 19.15 22.00 11.05
CA PRO A 297 20.01 21.09 10.31
C PRO A 297 19.83 19.65 10.81
N ASP A 298 20.09 18.66 9.94
CA ASP A 298 19.90 17.24 10.24
C ASP A 298 20.73 16.78 11.44
N CYS A 299 21.91 17.33 11.66
CA CYS A 299 22.76 17.01 12.81
C CYS A 299 22.18 17.44 14.17
N ALA A 300 21.19 18.35 14.20
CA ALA A 300 20.57 18.82 15.45
C ALA A 300 19.41 17.92 15.92
N ILE A 301 18.98 16.95 15.13
CA ILE A 301 17.79 16.11 15.40
C ILE A 301 17.90 15.43 16.76
N TYR A 302 19.05 14.81 17.08
CA TYR A 302 19.24 14.12 18.35
C TYR A 302 19.08 15.05 19.56
N ALA A 303 19.67 16.24 19.50
CA ALA A 303 19.61 17.21 20.59
C ALA A 303 18.20 17.77 20.83
N LEU A 304 17.38 17.85 19.77
CA LEU A 304 16.05 18.40 19.84
C LEU A 304 14.97 17.35 20.11
N MET A 305 15.25 16.06 19.90
CA MET A 305 14.27 14.99 20.01
C MET A 305 13.60 14.91 21.38
N GLY A 306 14.28 15.25 22.45
CA GLY A 306 13.70 15.30 23.80
C GLY A 306 12.56 16.31 23.99
N ARG A 307 12.35 17.23 23.04
CA ARG A 307 11.23 18.20 23.04
C ARG A 307 10.09 17.77 22.10
N VAL A 308 10.31 16.76 21.28
CA VAL A 308 9.37 16.29 20.25
C VAL A 308 8.37 15.34 20.89
N ASN A 309 7.10 15.51 20.56
CA ASN A 309 6.02 14.62 21.00
C ASN A 309 5.70 13.55 19.96
N THR A 310 5.88 13.85 18.65
CA THR A 310 5.55 12.93 17.56
C THR A 310 6.42 13.22 16.34
N VAL A 311 6.88 12.17 15.68
CA VAL A 311 7.57 12.27 14.39
C VAL A 311 6.59 11.88 13.29
N LEU A 312 6.45 12.72 12.25
CA LEU A 312 5.66 12.42 11.06
C LEU A 312 6.58 12.02 9.91
N VAL A 313 6.25 10.91 9.28
CA VAL A 313 6.96 10.34 8.14
C VAL A 313 6.00 10.11 6.99
N ALA A 314 6.41 10.40 5.76
CA ALA A 314 5.66 10.03 4.56
C ALA A 314 6.44 8.95 3.81
N PRO A 315 6.05 7.68 3.93
CA PRO A 315 6.71 6.60 3.23
C PRO A 315 6.45 6.69 1.72
N HIS A 316 7.45 6.24 0.94
CA HIS A 316 7.32 6.04 -0.49
C HIS A 316 6.63 4.70 -0.81
N ALA A 317 6.90 3.67 -0.01
CA ALA A 317 6.24 2.38 -0.09
C ALA A 317 6.07 1.77 1.30
N LEU A 318 4.96 1.03 1.48
CA LEU A 318 4.72 0.17 2.64
C LEU A 318 4.88 -1.28 2.25
N MET A 319 5.77 -1.99 2.94
CA MET A 319 6.06 -3.40 2.68
C MET A 319 5.07 -4.32 3.41
N ALA A 320 4.96 -5.55 2.94
CA ALA A 320 4.03 -6.55 3.49
C ALA A 320 4.29 -6.89 4.97
N ASP A 321 5.51 -6.73 5.45
CA ASP A 321 5.92 -6.92 6.84
C ASP A 321 5.55 -5.75 7.77
N GLY A 322 4.99 -4.67 7.21
CA GLY A 322 4.71 -3.43 7.92
C GLY A 322 5.90 -2.48 8.02
N GLY A 323 7.03 -2.80 7.40
CA GLY A 323 8.14 -1.86 7.23
C GLY A 323 7.85 -0.83 6.15
N ALA A 324 8.62 0.25 6.11
CA ALA A 324 8.43 1.35 5.19
C ALA A 324 9.71 1.68 4.42
N ILE A 325 9.58 2.02 3.15
CA ILE A 325 10.65 2.63 2.37
C ILE A 325 10.41 4.13 2.36
N CYS A 326 11.36 4.88 2.87
CA CYS A 326 11.30 6.34 2.98
C CYS A 326 12.52 6.97 2.31
N LEU A 327 12.50 8.30 2.12
CA LEU A 327 13.69 9.03 1.67
C LEU A 327 14.86 8.81 2.65
N ALA A 328 16.08 8.79 2.11
CA ALA A 328 17.31 8.62 2.89
C ALA A 328 17.39 9.66 4.02
N GLY A 329 17.76 9.21 5.23
CA GLY A 329 17.77 10.00 6.45
C GLY A 329 16.63 9.71 7.41
N HIS A 330 15.49 9.18 6.94
CA HIS A 330 14.38 8.83 7.82
C HIS A 330 14.73 7.70 8.78
N LEU A 331 15.58 6.75 8.40
CA LEU A 331 16.05 5.68 9.30
C LEU A 331 16.77 6.28 10.51
N THR A 332 17.62 7.28 10.29
CA THR A 332 18.31 7.98 11.38
C THR A 332 17.31 8.66 12.32
N VAL A 333 16.34 9.39 11.76
CA VAL A 333 15.29 10.06 12.54
C VAL A 333 14.47 9.06 13.37
N ALA A 334 14.02 7.97 12.75
CA ALA A 334 13.22 6.95 13.43
C ALA A 334 14.01 6.22 14.53
N THR A 335 15.31 5.97 14.30
CA THR A 335 16.19 5.38 15.32
C THR A 335 16.36 6.31 16.52
N VAL A 336 16.58 7.61 16.28
CA VAL A 336 16.67 8.61 17.36
C VAL A 336 15.33 8.75 18.08
N ALA A 337 14.21 8.75 17.37
CA ALA A 337 12.89 8.79 17.97
C ALA A 337 12.66 7.59 18.90
N LYS A 338 13.06 6.40 18.49
CA LYS A 338 12.95 5.17 19.29
C LYS A 338 13.77 5.25 20.58
N GLU A 339 14.99 5.78 20.52
CA GLU A 339 15.85 5.98 21.69
C GLU A 339 15.22 6.95 22.70
N HIS A 340 14.54 7.99 22.22
CA HIS A 340 13.83 8.97 23.05
C HIS A 340 12.39 8.57 23.37
N HIS A 341 11.92 7.38 22.97
CA HIS A 341 10.53 6.92 23.15
C HIS A 341 9.48 7.85 22.51
N VAL A 342 9.82 8.51 21.41
CA VAL A 342 8.91 9.37 20.64
C VAL A 342 8.21 8.54 19.57
N PRO A 343 6.87 8.56 19.50
CA PRO A 343 6.13 7.79 18.51
C PRO A 343 6.39 8.30 17.09
N VAL A 344 6.54 7.35 16.16
CA VAL A 344 6.72 7.59 14.73
C VAL A 344 5.43 7.23 14.00
N VAL A 345 4.82 8.22 13.36
CA VAL A 345 3.55 8.08 12.63
C VAL A 345 3.79 8.25 11.13
N GLY A 346 3.45 7.23 10.36
CA GLY A 346 3.53 7.23 8.90
C GLY A 346 2.22 7.72 8.26
N LEU A 347 2.31 8.68 7.34
CA LEU A 347 1.17 9.13 6.54
C LEU A 347 1.23 8.46 5.17
N ALA A 348 0.34 7.53 4.91
CA ALA A 348 0.42 6.62 3.79
C ALA A 348 -0.90 6.52 3.02
N SER A 349 -0.87 6.52 1.70
CA SER A 349 -2.04 6.12 0.92
C SER A 349 -2.13 4.60 0.80
N THR A 350 -3.32 4.04 0.61
CA THR A 350 -3.47 2.60 0.36
C THR A 350 -2.79 2.14 -0.93
N PHE A 351 -2.50 3.05 -1.87
CA PHE A 351 -1.84 2.75 -3.14
C PHE A 351 -0.33 2.48 -3.02
N ILE A 352 0.31 2.91 -1.91
CA ILE A 352 1.73 2.65 -1.68
C ILE A 352 1.98 1.31 -0.96
N ILE A 353 0.93 0.61 -0.53
CA ILE A 353 1.04 -0.70 0.11
C ILE A 353 1.41 -1.73 -0.95
N THR A 354 2.52 -2.45 -0.74
CA THR A 354 3.03 -3.45 -1.68
C THR A 354 3.12 -4.83 -1.04
N PRO A 355 2.81 -5.91 -1.77
CA PRO A 355 2.95 -7.27 -1.26
C PRO A 355 4.41 -7.76 -1.20
N GLN A 356 5.37 -6.91 -1.54
CA GLN A 356 6.79 -7.25 -1.46
C GLN A 356 7.28 -7.23 -0.02
N PHE A 357 8.28 -8.08 0.27
CA PHE A 357 9.01 -8.10 1.53
C PHE A 357 10.41 -7.51 1.32
N ALA A 358 10.91 -6.77 2.29
CA ALA A 358 12.29 -6.36 2.28
C ALA A 358 13.20 -7.55 2.60
N HIS A 359 14.04 -7.98 1.68
CA HIS A 359 14.97 -9.10 1.90
C HIS A 359 16.15 -8.70 2.76
N SER A 360 16.58 -7.45 2.66
CA SER A 360 17.61 -6.87 3.56
C SER A 360 17.43 -5.36 3.71
N SER A 361 17.89 -4.82 4.82
CA SER A 361 17.90 -3.37 5.05
C SER A 361 18.75 -2.59 4.04
N ASN A 362 19.65 -3.27 3.32
CA ASN A 362 20.55 -2.67 2.34
C ASN A 362 20.03 -2.70 0.90
N GLU A 363 18.95 -3.43 0.64
CA GLU A 363 18.34 -3.56 -0.69
C GLU A 363 17.24 -2.54 -0.96
N SER A 364 17.16 -1.47 -0.16
CA SER A 364 16.18 -0.42 -0.34
C SER A 364 16.24 0.15 -1.75
N LEU A 365 15.46 -0.45 -2.66
CA LEU A 365 15.27 -0.11 -4.08
C LEU A 365 16.56 0.15 -4.92
N GLY A 366 17.76 0.03 -4.35
CA GLY A 366 19.04 0.17 -5.03
C GLY A 366 19.22 1.46 -5.84
N LEU A 367 18.35 2.46 -5.62
CA LEU A 367 18.37 3.70 -6.39
C LEU A 367 19.39 4.67 -5.81
N LEU A 368 20.38 5.00 -6.63
CA LEU A 368 21.31 6.07 -6.35
C LEU A 368 20.88 7.35 -7.09
N LEU A 369 20.98 8.46 -6.39
CA LEU A 369 20.79 9.80 -6.96
C LEU A 369 22.12 10.33 -7.50
N SER A 370 22.06 11.45 -8.25
CA SER A 370 23.25 12.09 -8.79
C SER A 370 24.21 12.51 -7.67
N PRO A 371 25.49 12.20 -7.77
CA PRO A 371 26.52 12.71 -6.86
C PRO A 371 26.63 14.23 -6.87
N SER A 372 26.18 14.90 -7.94
CA SER A 372 26.27 16.37 -8.09
C SER A 372 25.56 17.17 -7.00
N LEU A 373 24.58 16.55 -6.31
CA LEU A 373 23.92 17.17 -5.15
C LEU A 373 24.84 17.25 -3.92
N ILE A 374 25.81 16.34 -3.80
CA ILE A 374 26.78 16.32 -2.70
C ILE A 374 28.04 17.13 -3.09
N ILE A 375 28.61 16.84 -4.25
CA ILE A 375 29.80 17.48 -4.75
C ILE A 375 29.59 17.86 -6.22
N GLN A 376 29.78 19.13 -6.55
CA GLN A 376 29.70 19.60 -7.95
C GLN A 376 30.80 18.96 -8.80
N TYR A 377 30.49 18.58 -10.04
CA TYR A 377 31.42 17.92 -10.97
C TYR A 377 32.72 18.72 -11.26
N ASN A 378 32.69 20.05 -11.15
CA ASN A 378 33.82 20.93 -11.33
C ASN A 378 34.58 21.26 -10.04
N ALA A 379 34.21 20.65 -8.92
CA ALA A 379 34.93 20.84 -7.66
C ALA A 379 36.26 20.07 -7.69
N ASN A 380 37.35 20.75 -7.38
CA ASN A 380 38.71 20.16 -7.33
C ASN A 380 38.91 19.13 -6.18
N ILE A 381 37.82 18.80 -5.48
CA ILE A 381 37.84 17.88 -4.33
C ILE A 381 37.73 16.42 -4.80
N CYS A 382 37.13 16.16 -5.98
CA CYS A 382 37.04 14.83 -6.55
C CYS A 382 38.37 14.41 -7.16
N GLN A 383 39.16 13.68 -6.39
CA GLN A 383 40.35 12.98 -6.88
C GLN A 383 39.95 11.58 -7.35
N GLU A 384 40.80 10.93 -8.16
CA GLU A 384 40.54 9.62 -8.81
C GLU A 384 40.14 8.51 -7.84
N ASN A 385 40.40 8.62 -6.55
CA ASN A 385 40.14 7.58 -5.55
C ASN A 385 38.98 7.92 -4.59
N VAL A 386 38.11 8.88 -4.93
CA VAL A 386 36.95 9.26 -4.10
C VAL A 386 35.67 8.82 -4.78
N GLU A 387 34.97 7.86 -4.17
CA GLU A 387 33.63 7.46 -4.55
C GLU A 387 32.60 8.29 -3.78
N VAL A 388 31.61 8.86 -4.49
CA VAL A 388 30.53 9.64 -3.90
C VAL A 388 29.21 8.89 -4.10
N VAL A 389 28.68 8.37 -3.00
CA VAL A 389 27.42 7.58 -2.99
C VAL A 389 26.30 8.43 -2.42
N ASN A 390 25.19 8.54 -3.18
CA ASN A 390 23.99 9.29 -2.79
C ASN A 390 22.76 8.37 -2.88
N PRO A 391 22.42 7.61 -1.80
CA PRO A 391 21.23 6.75 -1.81
C PRO A 391 19.96 7.59 -1.77
N ALA A 392 18.93 7.15 -2.50
CA ALA A 392 17.64 7.84 -2.54
C ALA A 392 16.74 7.49 -1.35
N TYR A 393 16.77 6.23 -0.92
CA TYR A 393 15.82 5.68 0.03
C TYR A 393 16.50 4.90 1.15
N ASP A 394 15.82 4.90 2.31
CA ASP A 394 16.11 4.07 3.47
C ASP A 394 14.98 3.09 3.72
N PHE A 395 15.29 1.92 4.25
CA PHE A 395 14.29 0.98 4.78
C PHE A 395 14.11 1.20 6.28
N LEU A 396 12.89 1.50 6.70
CA LEU A 396 12.48 1.58 8.09
C LEU A 396 11.84 0.25 8.51
N PRO A 397 12.49 -0.51 9.41
CA PRO A 397 11.90 -1.74 9.93
C PRO A 397 10.57 -1.46 10.66
N PRO A 398 9.62 -2.43 10.67
CA PRO A 398 8.33 -2.25 11.35
C PRO A 398 8.46 -1.95 12.85
N ALA A 399 9.58 -2.35 13.48
CA ALA A 399 9.87 -2.06 14.88
C ALA A 399 10.11 -0.57 15.19
N LEU A 400 10.40 0.25 14.19
CA LEU A 400 10.60 1.69 14.31
C LEU A 400 9.34 2.52 13.99
N MET A 401 8.27 1.86 13.57
CA MET A 401 7.00 2.50 13.24
C MET A 401 5.93 2.14 14.27
N ASP A 402 5.18 3.12 14.74
CA ASP A 402 4.14 2.90 15.74
C ASP A 402 2.75 2.90 15.10
N LEU A 403 2.48 3.75 14.14
CA LEU A 403 1.18 3.91 13.52
C LEU A 403 1.30 4.34 12.05
N TYR A 404 0.38 3.84 11.22
CA TYR A 404 0.14 4.35 9.88
C TYR A 404 -1.24 4.97 9.79
N VAL A 405 -1.32 6.22 9.33
CA VAL A 405 -2.55 6.93 9.02
C VAL A 405 -2.79 6.80 7.52
N THR A 406 -3.87 6.11 7.16
CA THR A 406 -4.22 5.85 5.76
C THR A 406 -5.56 6.52 5.40
N ASN A 407 -5.92 6.52 4.11
CA ASN A 407 -7.25 6.97 3.68
C ASN A 407 -8.40 6.12 4.23
N ASN A 408 -8.12 4.89 4.73
CA ASN A 408 -9.12 3.98 5.34
C ASN A 408 -9.10 3.99 6.87
N GLY A 409 -8.28 4.85 7.50
CA GLY A 409 -8.14 4.92 8.95
C GLY A 409 -6.70 4.73 9.41
N SER A 410 -6.53 4.68 10.73
CA SER A 410 -5.24 4.53 11.38
C SER A 410 -4.99 3.07 11.75
N HIS A 411 -3.85 2.51 11.36
CA HIS A 411 -3.51 1.10 11.51
C HIS A 411 -2.11 0.91 12.11
N GLN A 412 -1.95 -0.13 12.92
CA GLN A 412 -0.62 -0.55 13.37
C GLN A 412 0.16 -1.25 12.24
N PRO A 413 1.50 -1.25 12.27
CA PRO A 413 2.32 -1.91 11.26
C PRO A 413 1.96 -3.38 11.03
N SER A 414 1.60 -4.11 12.08
CA SER A 414 1.18 -5.51 12.01
C SER A 414 -0.14 -5.74 11.23
N TYR A 415 -0.95 -4.70 11.08
CA TYR A 415 -2.23 -4.78 10.36
C TYR A 415 -2.06 -4.65 8.83
N VAL A 416 -0.91 -4.15 8.36
CA VAL A 416 -0.64 -3.93 6.94
C VAL A 416 -0.83 -5.21 6.11
N TYR A 417 -0.40 -6.35 6.65
CA TYR A 417 -0.59 -7.65 5.99
C TYR A 417 -2.07 -7.99 5.72
N ARG A 418 -2.96 -7.60 6.63
CA ARG A 418 -4.40 -7.77 6.44
C ARG A 418 -4.95 -6.85 5.36
N LEU A 419 -4.51 -5.58 5.34
CA LEU A 419 -4.87 -4.64 4.29
C LEU A 419 -4.47 -5.15 2.90
N LEU A 420 -3.31 -5.81 2.79
CA LEU A 420 -2.90 -6.41 1.52
C LEU A 420 -3.91 -7.42 0.99
N SER A 421 -4.46 -8.28 1.86
CA SER A 421 -5.45 -9.27 1.45
C SER A 421 -6.80 -8.66 1.05
N GLU A 422 -7.09 -7.42 1.48
CA GLU A 422 -8.30 -6.69 1.08
C GLU A 422 -8.16 -6.03 -0.30
N PHE A 423 -6.93 -5.69 -0.70
CA PHE A 423 -6.68 -4.93 -1.94
C PHE A 423 -6.08 -5.75 -3.08
N TYR A 424 -5.43 -6.88 -2.78
CA TYR A 424 -4.69 -7.66 -3.78
C TYR A 424 -4.97 -9.14 -3.67
N SER A 425 -5.13 -9.81 -4.82
CA SER A 425 -5.17 -11.27 -4.86
C SER A 425 -3.76 -11.85 -4.67
N PRO A 426 -3.61 -12.93 -3.86
CA PRO A 426 -2.31 -13.60 -3.69
C PRO A 426 -1.68 -14.09 -5.01
N LYS A 427 -2.52 -14.38 -6.03
CA LYS A 427 -2.06 -14.82 -7.36
C LYS A 427 -1.29 -13.75 -8.14
N ASP A 428 -1.48 -12.47 -7.81
CA ASP A 428 -0.88 -11.34 -8.51
C ASP A 428 0.29 -10.69 -7.71
N HIS A 429 0.70 -11.30 -6.58
CA HIS A 429 1.81 -10.79 -5.77
C HIS A 429 3.16 -10.82 -6.50
N SER A 430 3.39 -11.83 -7.36
CA SER A 430 4.65 -12.08 -8.09
C SER A 430 4.71 -11.40 -9.48
N MET A 431 4.20 -10.18 -9.61
CA MET A 431 4.27 -9.41 -10.85
C MET A 431 5.59 -8.68 -10.99
#